data_c5c5c416c221bcb4ce334e3d870de77a
#
_entry.id   c5c5c416c221bcb4ce334e3d870de77a
#
_cell.length_a   1.000
_cell.length_b   1.000
_cell.length_c   1.000
_cell.angle_alpha   90.00
_cell.angle_beta   90.00
_cell.angle_gamma   90.00
#
_symmetry.space_group_name_H-M   'P 1'
#
loop_
_entity.id
_entity.type
_entity.pdbx_description
1 polymer ?
#
loop_
_entity_poly.entity_id
_entity_poly.type
_entity_poly.pdbx_seq_one_letter_code
_entity_poly.pdbx_strand_id
1 'polypeptide(L)'
;MEVAVITRHAIANYGSLLQAAATQNALETLGHNCRIIDYVRPNEVCTQLHKCQLQQKPRWNRTPLRRRVYSTLRYTENVMAGRLFESARRQMLHLTAPYSTAQELTANGPKADVYMXXXXKCGALWRTAPMTRSIV
;
A
#
# COMPACT_ATOMS: atom_id res chain seq x y z
N MET A 1 -7.20 -12.35 -19.18
CA MET A 1 -6.31 -11.18 -19.28
C MET A 1 -5.55 -11.03 -17.97
N GLU A 2 -4.29 -10.57 -18.06
CA GLU A 2 -3.48 -10.23 -16.87
C GLU A 2 -3.74 -8.76 -16.50
N VAL A 3 -4.22 -8.53 -15.29
CA VAL A 3 -4.52 -7.17 -14.78
C VAL A 3 -3.61 -6.86 -13.61
N ALA A 4 -2.84 -5.78 -13.69
CA ALA A 4 -1.98 -5.30 -12.62
C ALA A 4 -2.61 -4.05 -11.97
N VAL A 5 -2.89 -4.14 -10.68
CA VAL A 5 -3.57 -3.06 -9.94
C VAL A 5 -2.57 -2.39 -9.01
N ILE A 6 -2.43 -1.08 -9.12
CA ILE A 6 -1.66 -0.28 -8.18
C ILE A 6 -2.62 0.44 -7.23
N THR A 7 -2.44 0.21 -5.94
CA THR A 7 -3.29 0.80 -4.89
C THR A 7 -2.49 0.98 -3.60
N ARG A 8 -3.03 1.78 -2.69
CA ARG A 8 -2.38 2.05 -1.38
C ARG A 8 -2.75 0.98 -0.36
N HIS A 9 -2.34 -0.25 -0.63
CA HIS A 9 -2.68 -1.43 0.19
C HIS A 9 -1.78 -1.61 1.42
N ALA A 10 -0.62 -0.95 1.47
CA ALA A 10 0.38 -1.16 2.53
C ALA A 10 0.24 -0.17 3.71
N ILE A 11 -0.61 0.82 3.60
CA ILE A 11 -0.95 1.71 4.72
C ILE A 11 -1.78 0.90 5.73
N ALA A 12 -1.47 1.02 7.02
CA ALA A 12 -2.18 0.32 8.08
C ALA A 12 -3.63 0.83 8.23
N ASN A 13 -4.41 0.61 7.20
CA ASN A 13 -5.82 0.97 7.09
C ASN A 13 -6.56 -0.20 6.49
N TYR A 14 -7.37 -0.87 7.29
CA TYR A 14 -8.14 -2.03 6.86
C TYR A 14 -9.12 -1.71 5.73
N GLY A 15 -9.61 -0.46 5.67
CA GLY A 15 -10.46 -0.01 4.55
C GLY A 15 -9.73 -0.08 3.21
N SER A 16 -8.48 0.37 3.17
CA SER A 16 -7.66 0.30 1.96
C SER A 16 -7.34 -1.15 1.57
N LEU A 17 -7.07 -1.99 2.57
CA LEU A 17 -6.81 -3.42 2.35
C LEU A 17 -8.05 -4.13 1.79
N LEU A 18 -9.22 -3.91 2.40
CA LEU A 18 -10.48 -4.50 1.96
C LEU A 18 -10.88 -4.01 0.56
N GLN A 19 -10.62 -2.74 0.25
CA GLN A 19 -10.86 -2.19 -1.08
C GLN A 19 -9.98 -2.89 -2.12
N ALA A 20 -8.70 -3.11 -1.83
CA ALA A 20 -7.78 -3.83 -2.72
C ALA A 20 -8.25 -5.28 -2.94
N ALA A 21 -8.63 -5.96 -1.86
CA ALA A 21 -9.12 -7.35 -1.92
C ALA A 21 -10.43 -7.44 -2.70
N ALA A 22 -11.36 -6.51 -2.49
CA ALA A 22 -12.63 -6.47 -3.23
C ALA A 22 -12.40 -6.23 -4.72
N THR A 23 -11.46 -5.33 -5.08
CA THR A 23 -11.11 -5.07 -6.48
C THR A 23 -10.51 -6.33 -7.12
N GLN A 24 -9.58 -6.99 -6.41
CA GLN A 24 -8.98 -8.25 -6.89
C GLN A 24 -10.05 -9.31 -7.12
N ASN A 25 -10.90 -9.54 -6.13
CA ASN A 25 -11.98 -10.55 -6.20
C ASN A 25 -12.95 -10.25 -7.34
N ALA A 26 -13.32 -8.98 -7.53
CA ALA A 26 -14.22 -8.57 -8.63
C ALA A 26 -13.60 -8.89 -10.00
N LEU A 27 -12.32 -8.58 -10.20
CA LEU A 27 -11.61 -8.86 -11.45
C LEU A 27 -11.48 -10.37 -11.70
N GLU A 28 -11.20 -11.14 -10.65
CA GLU A 28 -11.08 -12.60 -10.73
C GLU A 28 -12.43 -13.26 -11.04
N THR A 29 -13.52 -12.72 -10.46
CA THR A 29 -14.88 -13.18 -10.75
C THR A 29 -15.25 -12.94 -12.23
N LEU A 30 -14.70 -11.88 -12.82
CA LEU A 30 -14.88 -11.57 -14.26
C LEU A 30 -13.97 -12.42 -15.17
N GLY A 31 -13.20 -13.36 -14.61
CA GLY A 31 -12.33 -14.25 -15.36
C GLY A 31 -10.97 -13.68 -15.71
N HIS A 32 -10.53 -12.65 -15.00
CA HIS A 32 -9.21 -12.04 -15.21
C HIS A 32 -8.23 -12.52 -14.14
N ASN A 33 -6.95 -12.58 -14.47
CA ASN A 33 -5.89 -12.86 -13.49
C ASN A 33 -5.41 -11.53 -12.93
N CYS A 34 -5.69 -11.29 -11.65
CA CYS A 34 -5.41 -10.01 -11.00
C CYS A 34 -4.19 -10.11 -10.06
N ARG A 35 -3.28 -9.15 -10.18
CA ARG A 35 -2.15 -8.99 -9.24
C ARG A 35 -2.08 -7.56 -8.73
N ILE A 36 -1.89 -7.42 -7.43
CA ILE A 36 -1.70 -6.11 -6.80
C ILE A 36 -0.20 -5.78 -6.82
N ILE A 37 0.16 -4.65 -7.41
CA ILE A 37 1.55 -4.21 -7.47
C ILE A 37 2.02 -3.82 -6.06
N ASP A 38 3.01 -4.55 -5.52
CA ASP A 38 3.54 -4.29 -4.18
C ASP A 38 4.57 -3.13 -4.22
N TYR A 39 4.05 -1.93 -4.47
CA TYR A 39 4.84 -0.70 -4.42
C TYR A 39 4.51 0.06 -3.14
N VAL A 40 5.49 0.16 -2.25
CA VAL A 40 5.33 0.80 -0.95
C VAL A 40 6.32 1.96 -0.83
N ARG A 41 5.81 3.17 -0.76
CA ARG A 41 6.63 4.35 -0.58
C ARG A 41 7.33 4.30 0.79
N PRO A 42 8.60 4.72 0.90
CA PRO A 42 9.32 4.68 2.18
C PRO A 42 8.61 5.39 3.34
N ASN A 43 7.87 6.46 3.04
CA ASN A 43 7.12 7.22 4.05
C ASN A 43 5.76 6.58 4.41
N GLU A 44 5.36 5.52 3.73
CA GLU A 44 4.09 4.81 3.99
C GLU A 44 4.26 3.51 4.77
N VAL A 45 5.49 3.16 5.11
CA VAL A 45 5.79 1.93 5.86
C VAL A 45 5.14 1.99 7.26
N CYS A 46 4.42 0.94 7.58
CA CYS A 46 3.60 0.83 8.80
C CYS A 46 4.39 1.00 10.11
N THR A 47 5.70 0.77 10.08
CA THR A 47 6.58 0.90 11.26
C THR A 47 6.60 2.30 11.87
N GLN A 48 6.14 3.31 11.13
CA GLN A 48 6.10 4.70 11.62
C GLN A 48 4.70 5.16 12.05
N LEU A 49 3.76 4.25 12.13
CA LEU A 49 2.38 4.58 12.48
C LEU A 49 2.28 5.33 13.82
N HIS A 50 3.07 4.90 14.82
CA HIS A 50 3.10 5.52 16.14
C HIS A 50 3.59 6.98 16.08
N LYS A 51 4.52 7.29 15.17
CA LYS A 51 5.00 8.67 14.98
C LYS A 51 3.92 9.57 14.38
N CYS A 52 3.19 9.06 13.40
CA CYS A 52 2.06 9.78 12.79
C CYS A 52 0.94 10.02 13.81
N GLN A 53 0.63 9.01 14.62
CA GLN A 53 -0.36 9.13 15.69
C GLN A 53 0.07 10.15 16.75
N LEU A 54 1.35 10.16 17.09
CA LEU A 54 1.91 11.09 18.08
C LEU A 54 1.83 12.55 17.58
N GLN A 55 2.07 12.77 16.29
CA GLN A 55 1.93 14.11 15.68
C GLN A 55 0.51 14.65 15.79
N GLN A 56 -0.49 13.77 15.72
CA GLN A 56 -1.91 14.14 15.85
C GLN A 56 -2.33 14.40 17.30
N LYS A 57 -1.46 14.13 18.28
CA LYS A 57 -1.76 14.29 19.72
C LYS A 57 -0.83 15.31 20.37
N PRO A 58 -1.12 16.62 20.27
CA PRO A 58 -0.24 17.68 20.77
C PRO A 58 0.06 17.56 22.25
N ARG A 59 -0.87 17.03 23.04
CA ARG A 59 -0.70 16.85 24.49
C ARG A 59 0.47 15.91 24.84
N TRP A 60 0.67 14.85 24.04
CA TRP A 60 1.73 13.86 24.25
C TRP A 60 3.04 14.24 23.53
N ASN A 61 2.95 15.09 22.52
CA ASN A 61 4.12 15.51 21.72
C ASN A 61 4.85 16.73 22.35
N ARG A 62 4.32 17.29 23.44
CA ARG A 62 4.77 18.55 24.03
C ARG A 62 6.16 18.47 24.72
N THR A 63 6.49 17.33 25.32
CA THR A 63 7.77 17.15 26.01
C THR A 63 8.43 15.82 25.59
N PRO A 64 9.78 15.75 25.54
CA PRO A 64 10.49 14.54 25.12
C PRO A 64 10.18 13.34 26.03
N LEU A 65 10.00 13.59 27.33
CA LEU A 65 9.69 12.54 28.30
C LEU A 65 8.31 11.90 28.00
N ARG A 66 7.29 12.72 27.80
CA ARG A 66 5.93 12.24 27.45
C ARG A 66 5.93 11.46 26.14
N ARG A 67 6.72 11.91 25.18
CA ARG A 67 6.88 11.22 23.90
C ARG A 67 7.47 9.82 24.09
N ARG A 68 8.51 9.68 24.92
CA ARG A 68 9.13 8.38 25.25
C ARG A 68 8.13 7.45 25.94
N VAL A 69 7.44 7.95 26.96
CA VAL A 69 6.42 7.17 27.69
C VAL A 69 5.32 6.67 26.75
N TYR A 70 4.79 7.54 25.91
CA TYR A 70 3.76 7.18 24.93
C TYR A 70 4.29 6.10 23.96
N SER A 71 5.50 6.29 23.44
CA SER A 71 6.12 5.35 22.49
C SER A 71 6.31 3.97 23.11
N THR A 72 6.76 3.92 24.38
CA THR A 72 6.98 2.65 25.08
C THR A 72 5.65 1.92 25.35
N LEU A 73 4.66 2.64 25.85
CA LEU A 73 3.35 2.05 26.16
C LEU A 73 2.63 1.52 24.92
N ARG A 74 2.82 2.18 23.78
CA ARG A 74 2.14 1.81 22.53
C ARG A 74 3.00 0.93 21.61
N TYR A 75 4.25 0.68 22.00
CA TYR A 75 5.18 -0.05 21.13
C TYR A 75 4.68 -1.46 20.81
N THR A 76 4.32 -2.20 21.84
CA THR A 76 3.85 -3.59 21.69
C THR A 76 2.57 -3.66 20.86
N GLU A 77 1.59 -2.79 21.15
CA GLU A 77 0.33 -2.73 20.38
C GLU A 77 0.59 -2.42 18.90
N ASN A 78 1.43 -1.44 18.63
CA ASN A 78 1.72 -1.00 17.26
C ASN A 78 2.48 -2.07 16.48
N VAL A 79 3.43 -2.77 17.13
CA VAL A 79 4.21 -3.85 16.49
C VAL A 79 3.29 -5.04 16.19
N MET A 80 2.45 -5.44 17.15
CA MET A 80 1.49 -6.54 16.95
C MET A 80 0.46 -6.21 15.87
N ALA A 81 -0.12 -5.00 15.93
CA ALA A 81 -1.08 -4.55 14.91
C ALA A 81 -0.44 -4.49 13.52
N GLY A 82 0.81 -4.05 13.43
CA GLY A 82 1.56 -4.02 12.18
C GLY A 82 1.80 -5.42 11.61
N ARG A 83 2.16 -6.37 12.47
CA ARG A 83 2.38 -7.78 12.06
C ARG A 83 1.09 -8.42 11.60
N LEU A 84 0.00 -8.21 12.34
CA LEU A 84 -1.32 -8.75 11.98
C LEU A 84 -1.81 -8.17 10.65
N PHE A 85 -1.62 -6.85 10.46
CA PHE A 85 -1.98 -6.18 9.20
C PHE A 85 -1.17 -6.75 8.03
N GLU A 86 0.14 -6.90 8.21
CA GLU A 86 1.02 -7.43 7.16
C GLU A 86 0.68 -8.88 6.82
N SER A 87 0.37 -9.68 7.84
CA SER A 87 -0.08 -11.07 7.64
C SER A 87 -1.40 -11.11 6.84
N ALA A 88 -2.38 -10.29 7.23
CA ALA A 88 -3.65 -10.19 6.52
C ALA A 88 -3.44 -9.72 5.07
N ARG A 89 -2.58 -8.72 4.86
CA ARG A 89 -2.25 -8.20 3.54
C ARG A 89 -1.72 -9.28 2.60
N ARG A 90 -0.77 -10.08 3.11
CA ARG A 90 -0.15 -11.18 2.33
C ARG A 90 -1.08 -12.36 2.08
N GLN A 91 -2.03 -12.59 2.99
CA GLN A 91 -3.01 -13.67 2.84
C GLN A 91 -4.16 -13.30 1.90
N MET A 92 -4.57 -12.03 1.92
CA MET A 92 -5.76 -11.58 1.17
C MET A 92 -5.43 -11.13 -0.25
N LEU A 93 -4.19 -10.69 -0.53
CA LEU A 93 -3.84 -10.08 -1.82
C LEU A 93 -2.82 -10.93 -2.59
N HIS A 94 -3.03 -11.06 -3.88
CA HIS A 94 -2.06 -11.64 -4.82
C HIS A 94 -1.05 -10.55 -5.18
N LEU A 95 0.01 -10.44 -4.37
CA LEU A 95 1.02 -9.40 -4.49
C LEU A 95 2.09 -9.79 -5.51
N THR A 96 2.60 -8.80 -6.24
CA THR A 96 3.81 -8.95 -7.08
C THR A 96 5.06 -8.95 -6.19
N ALA A 97 6.24 -9.04 -6.80
CA ALA A 97 7.50 -8.75 -6.12
C ALA A 97 7.47 -7.32 -5.56
N PRO A 98 8.10 -7.06 -4.40
CA PRO A 98 8.09 -5.73 -3.80
C PRO A 98 8.98 -4.76 -4.58
N TYR A 99 8.49 -3.55 -4.78
CA TYR A 99 9.21 -2.45 -5.43
C TYR A 99 9.41 -1.31 -4.44
N SER A 100 10.65 -0.86 -4.28
CA SER A 100 11.02 0.20 -3.33
C SER A 100 11.02 1.59 -3.97
N THR A 101 11.28 1.67 -5.28
CA THR A 101 11.36 2.94 -5.98
C THR A 101 10.49 2.92 -7.25
N ALA A 102 10.05 4.11 -7.66
CA ALA A 102 9.29 4.27 -8.90
C ALA A 102 10.12 3.89 -10.13
N GLN A 103 11.45 4.14 -10.07
CA GLN A 103 12.37 3.77 -11.14
C GLN A 103 12.45 2.25 -11.30
N GLU A 104 12.55 1.52 -10.19
CA GLU A 104 12.55 0.06 -10.17
C GLU A 104 11.24 -0.50 -10.76
N LEU A 105 10.12 0.08 -10.36
CA LEU A 105 8.81 -0.31 -10.88
C LEU A 105 8.70 -0.06 -12.40
N THR A 106 9.26 1.07 -12.88
CA THR A 106 9.23 1.38 -14.31
C THR A 106 10.14 0.44 -15.13
N ALA A 107 11.30 0.07 -14.57
CA ALA A 107 12.27 -0.79 -15.26
C ALA A 107 11.85 -2.27 -15.23
N ASN A 108 11.37 -2.76 -14.10
CA ASN A 108 11.13 -4.18 -13.84
C ASN A 108 9.68 -4.49 -13.45
N GLY A 109 8.74 -3.59 -13.76
CA GLY A 109 7.34 -3.77 -13.39
C GLY A 109 6.72 -5.03 -14.01
N PRO A 110 5.67 -5.57 -13.39
CA PRO A 110 5.03 -6.78 -13.89
C PRO A 110 4.40 -6.49 -15.25
N LYS A 111 4.60 -7.41 -16.19
CA LYS A 111 3.92 -7.32 -17.50
C LYS A 111 2.45 -7.66 -17.31
N ALA A 112 1.57 -6.82 -17.82
CA ALA A 112 0.13 -7.00 -17.76
C ALA A 112 -0.54 -6.41 -18.99
N ASP A 113 -1.69 -6.96 -19.34
CA ASP A 113 -2.49 -6.46 -20.46
C ASP A 113 -3.13 -5.10 -20.11
N VAL A 114 -3.51 -4.95 -18.81
CA VAL A 114 -4.18 -3.74 -18.31
C VAL A 114 -3.56 -3.33 -16.96
N TYR A 115 -3.31 -2.04 -16.79
CA TYR A 115 -2.87 -1.44 -15.51
C TYR A 115 -4.00 -0.57 -14.97
N MET A 116 -4.39 -0.84 -13.74
CA MET A 116 -5.50 -0.12 -13.11
C MET A 116 -5.01 0.66 -11.87
N UNK A 117 -5.42 1.70 -11.51
CA UNK A 117 -5.12 2.44 -10.39
C UNK A 117 -6.30 2.48 -9.52
N UNK A 118 -6.24 2.15 -8.66
CA UNK A 118 -7.24 2.12 -7.82
C UNK A 118 -7.03 3.05 -6.77
N UNK A 119 -6.49 3.71 -6.85
CA UNK A 119 -6.23 4.51 -5.97
C UNK A 119 -6.93 5.59 -6.04
N UNK A 120 -7.70 5.52 -6.05
CA UNK A 120 -8.27 6.41 -6.19
C UNK A 120 -8.35 7.24 -5.16
N LYS A 121 -7.54 8.06 -4.97
CA LYS A 121 -7.86 9.32 -4.32
C LYS A 121 -8.68 10.13 -5.30
N CYS A 122 -9.89 10.39 -4.99
CA CYS A 122 -10.78 11.23 -5.81
C CYS A 122 -10.06 12.53 -6.19
N GLY A 123 -9.84 12.73 -7.49
CA GLY A 123 -9.20 13.94 -8.02
C GLY A 123 -7.76 13.79 -8.51
N ALA A 124 -7.12 12.65 -8.32
CA ALA A 124 -5.80 12.44 -8.95
C ALA A 124 -5.98 11.68 -10.26
N LEU A 125 -6.06 12.42 -11.33
CA LEU A 125 -6.00 11.85 -12.68
C LEU A 125 -4.52 11.47 -12.94
N TRP A 126 -4.23 10.17 -12.85
CA TRP A 126 -2.95 9.69 -13.35
C TRP A 126 -3.03 9.69 -14.87
N ARG A 127 -2.42 10.69 -15.50
CA ARG A 127 -2.13 10.59 -16.92
C ARG A 127 -1.15 9.43 -17.08
N THR A 128 -1.61 8.38 -17.72
CA THR A 128 -0.72 7.37 -18.27
C THR A 128 0.23 8.10 -19.23
N ALA A 129 1.51 8.20 -18.87
CA ALA A 129 2.51 8.51 -19.84
C ALA A 129 2.35 7.48 -20.97
N PRO A 130 2.37 7.88 -22.24
CA PRO A 130 2.26 6.93 -23.32
C PRO A 130 3.43 5.95 -23.22
N MET A 131 3.13 4.72 -22.83
CA MET A 131 4.07 3.63 -23.09
C MET A 131 4.15 3.55 -24.62
N THR A 132 5.25 3.99 -25.15
CA THR A 132 5.56 3.79 -26.56
C THR A 132 5.47 2.30 -26.86
N ARG A 133 4.37 1.91 -27.48
CA ARG A 133 4.28 0.62 -28.14
C ARG A 133 5.36 0.61 -29.20
N SER A 134 6.45 -0.06 -28.92
CA SER A 134 7.35 -0.47 -29.99
C SER A 134 6.66 -1.66 -30.67
N ILE A 135 5.90 -1.37 -31.69
CA ILE A 135 5.42 -2.40 -32.61
C ILE A 135 6.56 -2.71 -33.58
N VAL A 136 7.11 -3.88 -33.47
CA VAL A 136 7.82 -4.54 -34.56
C VAL A 136 7.11 -5.84 -34.81
#